data_73ea86cf7d923b53f4fceea807fab40f
#
_entry.id   73ea86cf7d923b53f4fceea807fab40f
#
_cell.length_a   1.000
_cell.length_b   1.000
_cell.length_c   1.000
_cell.angle_alpha   90.00
_cell.angle_beta   90.00
_cell.angle_gamma   90.00
#
_symmetry.space_group_name_H-M   'P 1'
#
loop_
_entity.id
_entity.type
_entity.pdbx_description
1 polymer ?
#
loop_
_entity_poly.entity_id
_entity_poly.type
_entity_poly.pdbx_seq_one_letter_code
_entity_poly.pdbx_strand_id
1 'polypeptide(L)'
;MRCYIHLFPDTPITRNYKTKEYAVLEFIKNNYSQHTWVSDKRIDGGCSKKRPDIFLDLLTHSIIIEIDENQHKTYDNCELKRINLLFEDLGDRHIVFIRFNPDDYINKDGNKLTSCWSINKNGLSSVKKSKRNEWEQRLDTLKNIVDEVLCIDNIDITNPITYINLFYDEK
;
A
#
# COMPACT_ATOMS: atom_id res chain seq x y z
N MET A 1 -18.91 -4.53 -1.11
CA MET A 1 -19.31 -3.25 -1.72
C MET A 1 -19.87 -3.40 -3.14
N ARG A 2 -19.23 -4.15 -4.08
CA ARG A 2 -19.78 -4.41 -5.43
C ARG A 2 -21.20 -4.98 -5.41
N CYS A 3 -21.50 -5.94 -4.52
CA CYS A 3 -22.84 -6.52 -4.38
C CYS A 3 -23.89 -5.48 -3.96
N TYR A 4 -23.54 -4.58 -3.03
CA TYR A 4 -24.45 -3.53 -2.57
C TYR A 4 -24.85 -2.57 -3.70
N ILE A 5 -23.89 -2.19 -4.55
CA ILE A 5 -24.13 -1.33 -5.73
C ILE A 5 -25.07 -1.98 -6.74
N HIS A 6 -24.94 -3.30 -6.95
CA HIS A 6 -25.83 -4.04 -7.86
C HIS A 6 -27.24 -4.22 -7.31
N LEU A 7 -27.36 -4.42 -6.00
CA LEU A 7 -28.65 -4.64 -5.36
C LEU A 7 -29.43 -3.35 -5.08
N PHE A 8 -28.68 -2.22 -4.91
CA PHE A 8 -29.26 -0.92 -4.56
C PHE A 8 -28.62 0.19 -5.39
N PRO A 9 -28.83 0.20 -6.72
CA PRO A 9 -28.14 1.13 -7.62
C PRO A 9 -28.44 2.61 -7.35
N ASP A 10 -29.60 2.92 -6.80
CA ASP A 10 -30.07 4.29 -6.53
C ASP A 10 -29.71 4.78 -5.11
N THR A 11 -29.07 3.94 -4.31
CA THR A 11 -28.72 4.31 -2.92
C THR A 11 -27.34 4.97 -2.89
N PRO A 12 -27.19 6.15 -2.26
CA PRO A 12 -25.89 6.80 -2.13
C PRO A 12 -24.90 5.91 -1.38
N ILE A 13 -23.70 5.72 -1.96
CA ILE A 13 -22.65 4.96 -1.28
C ILE A 13 -22.04 5.85 -0.20
N THR A 14 -22.26 5.48 1.04
CA THR A 14 -21.80 6.25 2.20
C THR A 14 -20.31 6.09 2.51
N ARG A 15 -19.61 5.12 1.88
CA ARG A 15 -18.20 4.84 2.12
C ARG A 15 -17.49 4.20 0.92
N ASN A 16 -16.44 4.87 0.43
CA ASN A 16 -15.44 4.30 -0.49
C ASN A 16 -14.33 3.59 0.31
N TYR A 17 -14.73 2.64 1.13
CA TYR A 17 -13.79 1.94 1.99
C TYR A 17 -12.84 1.06 1.15
N LYS A 18 -11.53 1.27 1.32
CA LYS A 18 -10.47 0.43 0.72
C LYS A 18 -10.46 0.37 -0.81
N THR A 19 -11.01 1.35 -1.53
CA THR A 19 -11.07 1.28 -3.00
C THR A 19 -9.67 1.40 -3.62
N LYS A 20 -8.83 2.30 -3.10
CA LYS A 20 -7.45 2.50 -3.56
C LYS A 20 -6.57 1.33 -3.16
N GLU A 21 -6.68 0.87 -1.90
CA GLU A 21 -6.01 -0.32 -1.39
C GLU A 21 -6.32 -1.55 -2.26
N TYR A 22 -7.59 -1.77 -2.59
CA TYR A 22 -8.00 -2.88 -3.44
C TYR A 22 -7.42 -2.80 -4.86
N ALA A 23 -7.34 -1.60 -5.45
CA ALA A 23 -6.76 -1.43 -6.78
C ALA A 23 -5.26 -1.77 -6.80
N VAL A 24 -4.51 -1.37 -5.75
CA VAL A 24 -3.10 -1.73 -5.59
C VAL A 24 -2.96 -3.23 -5.35
N LEU A 25 -3.78 -3.82 -4.48
CA LEU A 25 -3.78 -5.25 -4.21
C LEU A 25 -4.04 -6.09 -5.48
N GLU A 26 -5.05 -5.71 -6.29
CA GLU A 26 -5.32 -6.39 -7.57
C GLU A 26 -4.12 -6.28 -8.52
N PHE A 27 -3.50 -5.11 -8.61
CA PHE A 27 -2.30 -4.92 -9.41
C PHE A 27 -1.16 -5.85 -8.98
N ILE A 28 -0.85 -5.90 -7.67
CA ILE A 28 0.19 -6.77 -7.12
C ILE A 28 -0.13 -8.24 -7.40
N LYS A 29 -1.34 -8.71 -7.12
CA LYS A 29 -1.73 -10.10 -7.35
C LYS A 29 -1.67 -10.51 -8.81
N ASN A 30 -2.01 -9.61 -9.72
CA ASN A 30 -1.97 -9.90 -11.15
C ASN A 30 -0.54 -9.98 -11.70
N ASN A 31 0.38 -9.15 -11.19
CA ASN A 31 1.78 -9.15 -11.62
C ASN A 31 2.63 -10.24 -10.95
N TYR A 32 2.24 -10.70 -9.77
CA TYR A 32 3.00 -11.64 -8.94
C TYR A 32 2.14 -12.82 -8.48
N SER A 33 1.42 -13.42 -9.42
CA SER A 33 0.51 -14.56 -9.16
C SER A 33 1.21 -15.81 -8.66
N GLN A 34 2.55 -15.90 -8.85
CA GLN A 34 3.39 -16.98 -8.33
C GLN A 34 3.62 -16.91 -6.82
N HIS A 35 3.34 -15.76 -6.19
CA HIS A 35 3.50 -15.54 -4.75
C HIS A 35 2.13 -15.49 -4.03
N THR A 36 2.12 -15.93 -2.77
CA THR A 36 0.90 -15.91 -1.94
C THR A 36 0.80 -14.59 -1.17
N TRP A 37 0.26 -13.57 -1.82
CA TRP A 37 -0.02 -12.28 -1.20
C TRP A 37 -1.25 -12.35 -0.29
N VAL A 38 -1.07 -11.93 0.96
CA VAL A 38 -2.12 -11.85 1.98
C VAL A 38 -2.52 -10.39 2.17
N SER A 39 -3.80 -10.10 2.39
CA SER A 39 -4.27 -8.74 2.62
C SER A 39 -5.23 -8.66 3.80
N ASP A 40 -5.11 -7.58 4.59
CA ASP A 40 -5.98 -7.27 5.75
C ASP A 40 -6.14 -8.45 6.72
N LYS A 41 -5.10 -9.24 6.92
CA LYS A 41 -5.07 -10.36 7.87
C LYS A 41 -3.97 -10.17 8.89
N ARG A 42 -4.16 -10.75 10.06
CA ARG A 42 -3.10 -10.84 11.06
C ARG A 42 -1.99 -11.77 10.56
N ILE A 43 -0.77 -11.52 11.04
CA ILE A 43 0.34 -12.45 10.84
C ILE A 43 0.03 -13.75 11.57
N ASP A 44 0.14 -14.86 10.87
CA ASP A 44 -0.09 -16.19 11.45
C ASP A 44 1.00 -16.47 12.51
N GLY A 45 0.56 -16.88 13.71
CA GLY A 45 1.44 -17.10 14.86
C GLY A 45 1.85 -15.82 15.61
N GLY A 46 1.51 -14.62 15.10
CA GLY A 46 1.81 -13.35 15.76
C GLY A 46 0.88 -13.06 16.94
N CYS A 47 1.42 -12.36 17.94
CA CYS A 47 0.70 -11.94 19.16
C CYS A 47 -0.03 -10.60 18.98
N SER A 48 0.43 -9.74 18.06
CA SER A 48 -0.20 -8.46 17.82
C SER A 48 -1.51 -8.65 17.02
N LYS A 49 -2.37 -7.66 17.09
CA LYS A 49 -3.61 -7.65 16.28
C LYS A 49 -3.44 -6.82 15.02
N LYS A 50 -2.19 -6.55 14.62
CA LYS A 50 -1.91 -5.72 13.46
C LYS A 50 -2.20 -6.47 12.17
N ARG A 51 -2.68 -5.73 11.18
CA ARG A 51 -3.05 -6.26 9.87
C ARG A 51 -2.43 -5.37 8.82
N PRO A 52 -1.40 -5.85 8.12
CA PRO A 52 -0.86 -5.17 6.95
C PRO A 52 -1.92 -5.09 5.84
N ASP A 53 -1.92 -4.00 5.06
CA ASP A 53 -2.79 -3.90 3.90
C ASP A 53 -2.45 -4.97 2.87
N ILE A 54 -1.15 -5.17 2.58
CA ILE A 54 -0.66 -6.22 1.69
C ILE A 54 0.63 -6.80 2.31
N PHE A 55 0.73 -8.10 2.34
CA PHE A 55 1.83 -8.82 2.98
C PHE A 55 2.28 -10.03 2.16
N LEU A 56 3.58 -10.23 2.06
CA LEU A 56 4.23 -11.42 1.50
C LEU A 56 5.34 -11.91 2.44
N ASP A 57 5.29 -13.18 2.79
CA ASP A 57 6.38 -13.86 3.51
C ASP A 57 7.23 -14.67 2.52
N LEU A 58 8.51 -14.36 2.42
CA LEU A 58 9.49 -15.04 1.58
C LEU A 58 10.40 -15.97 2.39
N LEU A 59 10.13 -16.19 3.68
CA LEU A 59 10.92 -16.96 4.64
C LEU A 59 12.29 -16.32 4.96
N THR A 60 13.01 -15.78 3.99
CA THR A 60 14.26 -15.03 4.19
C THR A 60 14.00 -13.65 4.77
N HIS A 61 12.96 -12.99 4.27
CA HIS A 61 12.49 -11.68 4.70
C HIS A 61 10.99 -11.54 4.38
N SER A 62 10.39 -10.46 4.82
CA SER A 62 8.98 -10.16 4.58
C SER A 62 8.81 -8.82 3.88
N ILE A 63 7.85 -8.75 2.96
CA ILE A 63 7.47 -7.50 2.28
C ILE A 63 6.10 -7.07 2.79
N ILE A 64 6.01 -5.85 3.29
CA ILE A 64 4.77 -5.20 3.71
C ILE A 64 4.55 -3.98 2.84
N ILE A 65 3.36 -3.85 2.25
CA ILE A 65 2.96 -2.67 1.49
C ILE A 65 1.75 -2.07 2.19
N GLU A 66 1.89 -0.83 2.67
CA GLU A 66 0.81 -0.04 3.27
C GLU A 66 0.34 1.04 2.28
N ILE A 67 -0.95 1.18 2.12
CA ILE A 67 -1.54 2.18 1.22
C ILE A 67 -2.00 3.38 2.06
N ASP A 68 -1.13 4.37 2.15
CA ASP A 68 -1.26 5.51 3.03
C ASP A 68 -2.00 6.67 2.38
N GLU A 69 -3.32 6.64 2.42
CA GLU A 69 -4.12 7.78 1.95
C GLU A 69 -3.74 9.06 2.70
N ASN A 70 -3.48 10.14 1.93
CA ASN A 70 -3.04 11.43 2.46
C ASN A 70 -1.74 11.39 3.29
N GLN A 71 -0.84 10.46 2.98
CA GLN A 71 0.49 10.31 3.59
C GLN A 71 0.46 10.08 5.11
N HIS A 72 -0.68 9.73 5.71
CA HIS A 72 -0.86 9.54 7.16
C HIS A 72 -0.20 10.61 8.06
N LYS A 73 -0.27 11.89 7.66
CA LYS A 73 0.45 13.02 8.31
C LYS A 73 0.22 13.19 9.83
N THR A 74 -0.67 12.42 10.44
CA THR A 74 -1.13 12.66 11.83
C THR A 74 -0.66 11.62 12.86
N TYR A 75 0.18 10.61 12.52
CA TYR A 75 0.37 9.44 13.38
C TYR A 75 1.80 8.93 13.57
N ASP A 76 2.83 9.76 13.47
CA ASP A 76 4.25 9.34 13.52
C ASP A 76 4.61 8.42 14.72
N ASN A 77 4.14 8.71 15.92
CA ASN A 77 4.47 7.89 17.11
C ASN A 77 3.71 6.56 17.18
N CYS A 78 2.53 6.45 16.58
CA CYS A 78 1.77 5.21 16.55
C CYS A 78 2.31 4.23 15.52
N GLU A 79 2.97 4.74 14.49
CA GLU A 79 3.47 3.95 13.38
C GLU A 79 4.72 3.17 13.74
N LEU A 80 5.71 3.79 14.35
CA LEU A 80 6.90 3.11 14.86
C LEU A 80 6.53 1.94 15.78
N LYS A 81 5.55 2.17 16.67
CA LYS A 81 5.03 1.13 17.55
C LYS A 81 4.34 -0.01 16.79
N ARG A 82 3.60 0.33 15.72
CA ARG A 82 2.94 -0.66 14.86
C ARG A 82 3.96 -1.54 14.15
N ILE A 83 5.00 -0.93 13.60
CA ILE A 83 6.04 -1.62 12.85
C ILE A 83 6.86 -2.54 13.75
N ASN A 84 7.22 -2.09 14.95
CA ASN A 84 7.93 -2.94 15.93
C ASN A 84 7.09 -4.18 16.30
N LEU A 85 5.78 -4.02 16.49
CA LEU A 85 4.89 -5.15 16.75
C LEU A 85 4.79 -6.12 15.58
N LEU A 86 4.82 -5.63 14.33
CA LEU A 86 4.86 -6.48 13.14
C LEU A 86 6.20 -7.20 13.02
N PHE A 87 7.31 -6.54 13.37
CA PHE A 87 8.63 -7.13 13.39
C PHE A 87 8.72 -8.29 14.39
N GLU A 88 8.23 -8.09 15.61
CA GLU A 88 8.10 -9.15 16.62
C GLU A 88 7.21 -10.30 16.14
N ASP A 89 6.05 -10.01 15.54
CA ASP A 89 5.14 -11.03 15.00
C ASP A 89 5.77 -11.87 13.89
N LEU A 90 6.75 -11.32 13.16
CA LEU A 90 7.47 -11.99 12.07
C LEU A 90 8.75 -12.69 12.55
N GLY A 91 8.96 -12.78 13.87
CA GLY A 91 10.10 -13.48 14.47
C GLY A 91 11.43 -12.79 14.20
N ASP A 92 11.44 -11.47 14.28
CA ASP A 92 12.61 -10.59 14.11
C ASP A 92 13.35 -10.78 12.77
N ARG A 93 12.63 -11.24 11.75
CA ARG A 93 13.14 -11.32 10.38
C ARG A 93 13.10 -9.97 9.71
N HIS A 94 14.03 -9.73 8.80
CA HIS A 94 14.09 -8.49 8.05
C HIS A 94 12.74 -8.16 7.37
N ILE A 95 12.30 -6.90 7.49
CA ILE A 95 11.09 -6.39 6.86
C ILE A 95 11.45 -5.31 5.85
N VAL A 96 10.97 -5.46 4.62
CA VAL A 96 10.87 -4.35 3.67
C VAL A 96 9.49 -3.73 3.81
N PHE A 97 9.45 -2.50 4.30
CA PHE A 97 8.24 -1.75 4.57
C PHE A 97 8.03 -0.67 3.51
N ILE A 98 7.16 -0.94 2.55
CA ILE A 98 6.85 -0.05 1.44
C ILE A 98 5.57 0.73 1.78
N ARG A 99 5.67 2.04 1.78
CA ARG A 99 4.54 2.94 1.95
C ARG A 99 4.19 3.59 0.62
N PHE A 100 2.99 3.36 0.17
CA PHE A 100 2.49 3.85 -1.10
C PHE A 100 1.39 4.89 -0.89
N ASN A 101 1.66 6.15 -1.24
CA ASN A 101 0.66 7.20 -1.20
C ASN A 101 -0.08 7.30 -2.55
N PRO A 102 -1.40 7.02 -2.61
CA PRO A 102 -2.20 7.15 -3.82
C PRO A 102 -2.66 8.60 -4.10
N ASP A 103 -2.43 9.53 -3.16
CA ASP A 103 -3.00 10.87 -3.16
C ASP A 103 -2.01 11.97 -3.57
N ASP A 104 -2.32 13.20 -3.19
CA ASP A 104 -1.48 14.36 -3.48
C ASP A 104 -0.11 14.25 -2.80
N TYR A 105 0.93 14.75 -3.45
CA TYR A 105 2.25 14.90 -2.86
C TYR A 105 3.05 16.02 -3.55
N ILE A 106 4.15 16.45 -2.93
CA ILE A 106 5.08 17.44 -3.47
C ILE A 106 6.38 16.71 -3.87
N ASN A 107 6.77 16.81 -5.14
CA ASN A 107 7.99 16.17 -5.64
C ASN A 107 9.25 16.97 -5.28
N LYS A 108 10.44 16.43 -5.63
CA LYS A 108 11.76 17.06 -5.42
C LYS A 108 11.89 18.47 -5.99
N ASP A 109 11.18 18.74 -7.07
CA ASP A 109 11.19 20.05 -7.73
C ASP A 109 10.25 21.06 -7.08
N GLY A 110 9.57 20.69 -5.98
CA GLY A 110 8.58 21.51 -5.29
C GLY A 110 7.22 21.58 -5.98
N ASN A 111 6.99 20.79 -7.03
CA ASN A 111 5.73 20.76 -7.74
C ASN A 111 4.70 19.88 -7.02
N LYS A 112 3.50 20.44 -6.81
CA LYS A 112 2.39 19.67 -6.27
C LYS A 112 1.77 18.78 -7.34
N LEU A 113 1.84 17.47 -7.14
CA LEU A 113 1.17 16.45 -7.94
C LEU A 113 -0.13 16.03 -7.25
N THR A 114 -1.24 16.20 -7.97
CA THR A 114 -2.57 15.92 -7.40
C THR A 114 -2.94 14.46 -7.56
N SER A 115 -3.79 13.96 -6.66
CA SER A 115 -4.30 12.58 -6.70
C SER A 115 -4.85 12.20 -8.07
N CYS A 116 -4.53 10.98 -8.48
CA CYS A 116 -5.11 10.36 -9.69
C CYS A 116 -6.58 9.98 -9.50
N TRP A 117 -7.07 10.00 -8.26
CA TRP A 117 -8.40 9.56 -7.89
C TRP A 117 -9.39 10.71 -7.73
N SER A 118 -10.65 10.43 -7.96
CA SER A 118 -11.77 11.35 -7.68
C SER A 118 -13.03 10.58 -7.30
N ILE A 119 -13.89 11.23 -6.55
CA ILE A 119 -15.21 10.70 -6.23
C ILE A 119 -16.15 11.13 -7.37
N ASN A 120 -16.82 10.16 -7.99
CA ASN A 120 -17.79 10.42 -9.06
C ASN A 120 -19.15 10.89 -8.48
N LYS A 121 -20.10 11.24 -9.37
CA LYS A 121 -21.45 11.71 -8.98
C LYS A 121 -22.22 10.71 -8.10
N ASN A 122 -21.90 9.43 -8.19
CA ASN A 122 -22.53 8.35 -7.42
C ASN A 122 -21.76 8.07 -6.09
N GLY A 123 -20.81 8.91 -5.72
CA GLY A 123 -20.02 8.74 -4.50
C GLY A 123 -18.93 7.65 -4.60
N LEU A 124 -18.65 7.11 -5.79
CA LEU A 124 -17.61 6.10 -5.99
C LEU A 124 -16.25 6.74 -6.28
N SER A 125 -15.22 6.27 -5.58
CA SER A 125 -13.84 6.62 -5.87
C SER A 125 -13.39 5.86 -7.13
N SER A 126 -12.80 6.58 -8.09
CA SER A 126 -12.28 6.01 -9.32
C SER A 126 -11.12 6.83 -9.87
N VAL A 127 -10.25 6.20 -10.65
CA VAL A 127 -9.15 6.89 -11.34
C VAL A 127 -9.73 7.84 -12.38
N LYS A 128 -9.29 9.09 -12.35
CA LYS A 128 -9.67 10.12 -13.35
C LYS A 128 -9.20 9.68 -14.73
N LYS A 129 -10.04 9.81 -15.75
CA LYS A 129 -9.68 9.42 -17.14
C LYS A 129 -8.41 10.12 -17.61
N SER A 130 -8.26 11.43 -17.30
CA SER A 130 -7.10 12.25 -17.68
C SER A 130 -5.81 11.88 -16.94
N LYS A 131 -5.89 11.11 -15.85
CA LYS A 131 -4.74 10.72 -15.01
C LYS A 131 -4.47 9.22 -14.99
N ARG A 132 -5.06 8.48 -15.94
CA ARG A 132 -4.87 7.04 -16.02
C ARG A 132 -3.39 6.67 -16.22
N ASN A 133 -2.72 7.33 -17.17
CA ASN A 133 -1.29 7.08 -17.42
C ASN A 133 -0.42 7.43 -16.22
N GLU A 134 -0.72 8.52 -15.49
CA GLU A 134 0.00 8.86 -14.26
C GLU A 134 -0.20 7.80 -13.16
N TRP A 135 -1.42 7.26 -13.05
CA TRP A 135 -1.70 6.18 -12.11
C TRP A 135 -0.96 4.89 -12.47
N GLU A 136 -0.93 4.53 -13.75
CA GLU A 136 -0.17 3.38 -14.25
C GLU A 136 1.32 3.56 -13.98
N GLN A 137 1.90 4.74 -14.22
CA GLN A 137 3.30 5.06 -13.87
C GLN A 137 3.59 4.92 -12.37
N ARG A 138 2.65 5.33 -11.49
CA ARG A 138 2.82 5.11 -10.03
C ARG A 138 2.82 3.61 -9.69
N LEU A 139 1.96 2.83 -10.31
CA LEU A 139 1.93 1.38 -10.13
C LEU A 139 3.19 0.70 -10.69
N ASP A 140 3.70 1.16 -11.84
CA ASP A 140 4.95 0.65 -12.42
C ASP A 140 6.15 0.98 -11.51
N THR A 141 6.16 2.15 -10.87
CA THR A 141 7.18 2.49 -9.86
C THR A 141 7.13 1.52 -8.68
N LEU A 142 5.92 1.24 -8.16
CA LEU A 142 5.75 0.24 -7.11
C LEU A 142 6.22 -1.14 -7.56
N LYS A 143 5.89 -1.53 -8.80
CA LYS A 143 6.31 -2.80 -9.38
C LYS A 143 7.83 -2.93 -9.42
N ASN A 144 8.55 -1.90 -9.91
CA ASN A 144 10.00 -1.93 -9.98
C ASN A 144 10.64 -2.10 -8.59
N ILE A 145 10.09 -1.44 -7.57
CA ILE A 145 10.55 -1.63 -6.18
C ILE A 145 10.28 -3.04 -5.70
N VAL A 146 9.09 -3.60 -5.97
CA VAL A 146 8.77 -4.98 -5.58
C VAL A 146 9.68 -5.96 -6.31
N ASP A 147 9.94 -5.79 -7.61
CA ASP A 147 10.88 -6.63 -8.36
C ASP A 147 12.29 -6.62 -7.74
N GLU A 148 12.76 -5.45 -7.28
CA GLU A 148 14.06 -5.31 -6.62
C GLU A 148 14.10 -6.04 -5.28
N VAL A 149 13.10 -5.84 -4.43
CA VAL A 149 13.08 -6.36 -3.05
C VAL A 149 12.60 -7.81 -2.93
N LEU A 150 12.17 -8.45 -4.00
CA LEU A 150 11.88 -9.88 -4.00
C LEU A 150 13.15 -10.73 -3.81
N CYS A 151 14.33 -10.20 -4.15
CA CYS A 151 15.62 -10.84 -3.91
C CYS A 151 16.30 -10.24 -2.68
N ILE A 152 16.61 -11.08 -1.67
CA ILE A 152 17.26 -10.62 -0.42
C ILE A 152 18.64 -10.00 -0.70
N ASP A 153 19.35 -10.45 -1.73
CA ASP A 153 20.68 -9.95 -2.08
C ASP A 153 20.69 -8.47 -2.52
N ASN A 154 19.53 -7.94 -2.89
CA ASN A 154 19.36 -6.53 -3.25
C ASN A 154 19.03 -5.63 -2.05
N ILE A 155 18.91 -6.20 -0.85
CA ILE A 155 18.45 -5.50 0.35
C ILE A 155 19.62 -5.30 1.31
N ASP A 156 19.77 -4.07 1.82
CA ASP A 156 20.68 -3.81 2.95
C ASP A 156 20.04 -4.33 4.25
N ILE A 157 20.48 -5.50 4.68
CA ILE A 157 20.01 -6.16 5.90
C ILE A 157 20.74 -5.70 7.18
N THR A 158 21.60 -4.68 7.11
CA THR A 158 22.29 -4.14 8.31
C THR A 158 21.29 -3.53 9.29
N ASN A 159 20.18 -3.00 8.77
CA ASN A 159 19.04 -2.56 9.57
C ASN A 159 17.94 -3.62 9.52
N PRO A 160 17.25 -3.89 10.63
CA PRO A 160 16.19 -4.90 10.68
C PRO A 160 14.99 -4.55 9.79
N ILE A 161 14.80 -3.28 9.45
CA ILE A 161 13.68 -2.78 8.66
C ILE A 161 14.20 -1.81 7.60
N THR A 162 13.88 -2.10 6.34
CA THR A 162 14.09 -1.19 5.20
C THR A 162 12.80 -0.42 4.94
N TYR A 163 12.87 0.92 4.98
CA TYR A 163 11.72 1.79 4.70
C TYR A 163 11.81 2.38 3.29
N ILE A 164 10.73 2.24 2.53
CA ILE A 164 10.61 2.81 1.19
C ILE A 164 9.30 3.60 1.11
N ASN A 165 9.40 4.92 0.95
CA ASN A 165 8.24 5.79 0.79
C ASN A 165 8.06 6.16 -0.68
N LEU A 166 6.90 5.88 -1.25
CA LEU A 166 6.57 6.19 -2.64
C LEU A 166 5.51 7.29 -2.69
N PHE A 167 5.81 8.37 -3.41
CA PHE A 167 4.92 9.52 -3.64
C PHE A 167 4.57 10.28 -2.36
N TYR A 168 5.55 10.48 -1.51
CA TYR A 168 5.48 11.34 -0.34
C TYR A 168 6.06 12.73 -0.64
N ASP A 169 5.69 13.71 0.22
CA ASP A 169 6.27 15.04 0.14
C ASP A 169 7.80 14.93 0.37
N GLU A 170 8.55 15.34 -0.62
CA GLU A 170 10.02 15.45 -0.52
C GLU A 170 10.38 16.84 0.00
N LYS A 171 11.21 16.88 1.05
CA LYS A 171 11.69 18.12 1.68
C LYS A 171 12.96 18.59 1.03
#